data_19c921c60492a2946b0ba553d48554a0
#
_entry.id   19c921c60492a2946b0ba553d48554a0
#
_cell.length_a   1.000
_cell.length_b   1.000
_cell.length_c   1.000
_cell.angle_alpha   90.00
_cell.angle_beta   90.00
_cell.angle_gamma   90.00
#
_symmetry.space_group_name_H-M   'P 1'
#
loop_
_entity.id
_entity.type
_entity.pdbx_description
1 polymer ?
#
loop_
_entity_poly.entity_id
_entity_poly.type
_entity_poly.pdbx_seq_one_letter_code
_entity_poly.pdbx_strand_id
1 'polypeptide(L)'
;MDTGSREENASKQESRAPFRFNRNGKGSRPAMTDGLSTDAAAAAFGWTRAADAGLSFRRIADADLPFLSRLYASTRTDELAVTPWSAEQKAAFLAMQFQAQHAHYQQHYPTADWLVTMRGGEDIGRLYVDRWPSEHCVIDIAFLPEHRGSGLGGALMRDLLDEAAGAGKAMSIHVEKFNPAMRLYRRLGFVTEEDKGVYDLMRWRGTATSGHQVKTA
;
A
#
# COMPACT_ATOMS: atom_id res chain seq x y z
N MET A 1 5.50 49.45 9.94
CA MET A 1 4.52 48.88 9.01
C MET A 1 5.22 47.75 8.31
N ASP A 2 5.03 46.57 8.82
CA ASP A 2 5.66 45.36 8.29
C ASP A 2 4.55 44.37 7.89
N THR A 3 4.33 44.20 6.61
CA THR A 3 3.29 43.35 6.00
C THR A 3 3.89 42.17 5.22
N GLY A 4 5.12 41.73 5.57
CA GLY A 4 5.89 40.76 4.78
C GLY A 4 5.82 39.30 5.22
N SER A 5 5.12 38.90 6.30
CA SER A 5 5.35 37.56 6.92
C SER A 5 4.20 36.57 6.81
N ARG A 6 3.13 36.85 6.05
CA ARG A 6 1.96 35.94 5.98
C ARG A 6 1.82 35.12 4.70
N GLU A 7 2.52 35.47 3.64
CA GLU A 7 2.41 34.76 2.35
C GLU A 7 3.44 33.64 2.15
N GLU A 8 4.56 33.65 2.89
CA GLU A 8 5.60 32.60 2.73
C GLU A 8 5.24 31.24 3.34
N ASN A 9 4.29 31.18 4.28
CA ASN A 9 3.88 29.91 4.90
C ASN A 9 2.84 29.12 4.09
N ALA A 10 2.09 29.74 3.22
CA ALA A 10 1.14 29.06 2.32
C ALA A 10 1.86 28.32 1.19
N SER A 11 2.95 28.88 0.69
CA SER A 11 3.74 28.35 -0.43
C SER A 11 4.54 27.08 -0.10
N LYS A 12 4.87 26.84 1.17
CA LYS A 12 5.59 25.61 1.60
C LYS A 12 4.70 24.38 1.77
N GLN A 13 3.38 24.54 1.81
CA GLN A 13 2.42 23.44 1.98
C GLN A 13 1.96 22.85 0.64
N GLU A 14 2.17 23.52 -0.48
CA GLU A 14 1.84 23.03 -1.83
C GLU A 14 2.81 21.98 -2.39
N SER A 15 3.95 21.76 -1.76
CA SER A 15 5.02 20.90 -2.31
C SER A 15 4.99 19.45 -1.83
N ARG A 16 3.90 18.96 -1.26
CA ARG A 16 3.72 17.51 -1.03
C ARG A 16 2.98 16.89 -2.21
N ALA A 17 3.53 17.08 -3.41
CA ALA A 17 3.04 16.42 -4.61
C ALA A 17 3.19 14.88 -4.49
N PRO A 18 2.20 14.10 -4.98
CA PRO A 18 2.27 12.66 -4.97
C PRO A 18 3.45 12.18 -5.80
N PHE A 19 4.17 11.26 -5.26
CA PHE A 19 5.25 10.41 -5.75
C PHE A 19 5.59 10.46 -7.24
N ARG A 20 6.86 10.80 -7.56
CA ARG A 20 7.49 10.40 -8.82
C ARG A 20 8.27 9.12 -8.61
N PHE A 21 7.78 8.01 -9.09
CA PHE A 21 8.56 6.79 -9.26
C PHE A 21 9.01 6.66 -10.69
N ASN A 22 10.33 6.50 -10.87
CA ASN A 22 10.89 6.24 -12.19
C ASN A 22 10.80 4.74 -12.45
N ARG A 23 10.04 4.37 -13.48
CA ARG A 23 9.78 3.00 -13.91
C ARG A 23 10.84 2.58 -14.92
N ASN A 24 11.78 1.72 -14.53
CA ASN A 24 12.59 0.95 -15.48
C ASN A 24 12.11 -0.50 -15.46
N GLY A 25 11.27 -0.86 -16.43
CA GLY A 25 10.83 -2.25 -16.62
C GLY A 25 9.58 -2.34 -17.49
N LYS A 26 9.76 -2.49 -18.82
CA LYS A 26 8.71 -2.93 -19.73
C LYS A 26 8.58 -4.45 -19.61
N GLY A 27 7.44 -4.94 -19.18
CA GLY A 27 7.06 -6.34 -19.22
C GLY A 27 5.55 -6.46 -19.30
N SER A 28 5.02 -6.87 -20.44
CA SER A 28 3.61 -7.22 -20.62
C SER A 28 3.34 -8.55 -19.90
N ARG A 29 2.39 -8.56 -19.00
CA ARG A 29 1.86 -9.76 -18.35
C ARG A 29 0.50 -10.09 -19.00
N PRO A 30 0.16 -11.38 -19.23
CA PRO A 30 -1.22 -11.73 -19.56
C PRO A 30 -2.11 -11.36 -18.38
N ALA A 31 -3.24 -10.74 -18.67
CA ALA A 31 -4.29 -10.47 -17.69
C ALA A 31 -4.65 -11.78 -16.99
N MET A 32 -4.58 -11.81 -15.68
CA MET A 32 -5.18 -12.90 -14.92
C MET A 32 -6.68 -12.86 -15.19
N THR A 33 -7.14 -13.93 -15.75
CA THR A 33 -8.45 -14.23 -16.33
C THR A 33 -9.63 -13.55 -15.62
N ASP A 34 -10.51 -12.99 -16.44
CA ASP A 34 -11.93 -12.72 -16.20
C ASP A 34 -12.63 -13.96 -15.63
N GLY A 35 -12.70 -14.08 -14.31
CA GLY A 35 -13.32 -15.27 -13.70
C GLY A 35 -13.36 -15.26 -12.18
N LEU A 36 -12.84 -14.23 -11.51
CA LEU A 36 -13.04 -14.09 -10.08
C LEU A 36 -14.48 -13.63 -9.83
N SER A 37 -15.28 -14.53 -9.22
CA SER A 37 -16.51 -14.16 -8.53
C SER A 37 -16.32 -12.87 -7.75
N THR A 38 -17.36 -12.06 -7.63
CA THR A 38 -17.33 -10.75 -6.97
C THR A 38 -16.67 -10.74 -5.58
N ASP A 39 -16.60 -11.91 -4.90
CA ASP A 39 -15.92 -12.08 -3.61
C ASP A 39 -15.03 -13.33 -3.66
N ALA A 40 -13.72 -13.14 -3.79
CA ALA A 40 -12.78 -14.23 -3.66
C ALA A 40 -12.24 -14.32 -2.22
N ALA A 41 -12.42 -15.47 -1.58
CA ALA A 41 -11.76 -15.75 -0.30
C ALA A 41 -10.23 -15.61 -0.46
N ALA A 42 -9.54 -15.16 0.57
CA ALA A 42 -8.08 -15.04 0.56
C ALA A 42 -7.38 -16.34 0.13
N ALA A 43 -7.99 -17.49 0.44
CA ALA A 43 -7.53 -18.81 0.03
C ALA A 43 -7.44 -18.98 -1.51
N ALA A 44 -8.28 -18.28 -2.30
CA ALA A 44 -8.22 -18.32 -3.76
C ALA A 44 -6.94 -17.66 -4.31
N PHE A 45 -6.31 -16.81 -3.53
CA PHE A 45 -4.98 -16.22 -3.82
C PHE A 45 -3.83 -17.05 -3.26
N GLY A 46 -4.11 -18.14 -2.53
CA GLY A 46 -3.11 -18.89 -1.77
C GLY A 46 -2.71 -18.21 -0.45
N TRP A 47 -3.44 -17.18 -0.01
CA TRP A 47 -3.14 -16.39 1.19
C TRP A 47 -3.81 -17.00 2.42
N THR A 48 -3.17 -18.03 2.96
CA THR A 48 -3.74 -18.85 4.04
C THR A 48 -3.85 -18.11 5.37
N ARG A 49 -2.85 -17.31 5.74
CA ARG A 49 -2.88 -16.54 7.00
C ARG A 49 -3.94 -15.44 6.97
N ALA A 50 -4.11 -14.81 5.81
CA ALA A 50 -5.17 -13.84 5.60
C ALA A 50 -6.55 -14.50 5.69
N ALA A 51 -6.71 -15.70 5.09
CA ALA A 51 -7.93 -16.49 5.19
C ALA A 51 -8.25 -16.89 6.64
N ASP A 52 -7.26 -17.38 7.40
CA ASP A 52 -7.39 -17.73 8.81
C ASP A 52 -7.77 -16.51 9.68
N ALA A 53 -7.34 -15.31 9.29
CA ALA A 53 -7.73 -14.05 9.92
C ALA A 53 -9.13 -13.56 9.48
N GLY A 54 -9.83 -14.32 8.64
CA GLY A 54 -11.17 -14.02 8.14
C GLY A 54 -11.20 -12.95 7.05
N LEU A 55 -10.08 -12.71 6.36
CA LEU A 55 -10.02 -11.77 5.26
C LEU A 55 -10.52 -12.38 3.95
N SER A 56 -11.22 -11.58 3.18
CA SER A 56 -11.56 -11.83 1.78
C SER A 56 -11.27 -10.59 0.95
N PHE A 57 -11.24 -10.75 -0.36
CA PHE A 57 -10.84 -9.70 -1.29
C PHE A 57 -11.75 -9.69 -2.50
N ARG A 58 -12.04 -8.49 -2.98
CA ARG A 58 -12.71 -8.27 -4.27
C ARG A 58 -12.02 -7.16 -5.03
N ARG A 59 -12.14 -7.15 -6.35
CA ARG A 59 -11.66 -6.03 -7.15
C ARG A 59 -12.44 -4.77 -6.82
N ILE A 60 -11.75 -3.61 -6.84
CA ILE A 60 -12.42 -2.33 -6.70
C ILE A 60 -13.28 -2.03 -7.92
N ALA A 61 -14.39 -1.32 -7.68
CA ALA A 61 -15.26 -0.75 -8.69
C ALA A 61 -15.48 0.75 -8.41
N ASP A 62 -16.03 1.48 -9.34
CA ASP A 62 -16.30 2.93 -9.16
C ASP A 62 -17.21 3.22 -7.95
N ALA A 63 -18.11 2.29 -7.63
CA ALA A 63 -18.97 2.37 -6.45
C ALA A 63 -18.20 2.39 -5.12
N ASP A 64 -16.92 1.94 -5.12
CA ASP A 64 -16.09 1.90 -3.91
C ASP A 64 -15.37 3.22 -3.63
N LEU A 65 -15.36 4.16 -4.56
CA LEU A 65 -14.66 5.43 -4.40
C LEU A 65 -15.03 6.18 -3.11
N PRO A 66 -16.31 6.23 -2.67
CA PRO A 66 -16.65 6.83 -1.38
C PRO A 66 -16.02 6.11 -0.18
N PHE A 67 -15.99 4.78 -0.18
CA PHE A 67 -15.31 3.98 0.86
C PHE A 67 -13.81 4.24 0.85
N LEU A 68 -13.17 4.16 -0.31
CA LEU A 68 -11.73 4.35 -0.47
C LEU A 68 -11.29 5.76 -0.07
N SER A 69 -12.12 6.78 -0.35
CA SER A 69 -11.89 8.15 0.10
C SER A 69 -11.95 8.28 1.62
N ARG A 70 -12.95 7.66 2.28
CA ARG A 70 -13.02 7.63 3.76
C ARG A 70 -11.83 6.89 4.37
N LEU A 71 -11.46 5.75 3.79
CA LEU A 71 -10.29 4.98 4.22
C LEU A 71 -9.01 5.82 4.11
N TYR A 72 -8.81 6.51 2.98
CA TYR A 72 -7.69 7.43 2.80
C TYR A 72 -7.69 8.53 3.87
N ALA A 73 -8.83 9.19 4.08
CA ALA A 73 -8.96 10.25 5.09
C ALA A 73 -8.56 9.75 6.48
N SER A 74 -8.94 8.52 6.84
CA SER A 74 -8.60 7.92 8.14
C SER A 74 -7.10 7.70 8.36
N THR A 75 -6.29 7.69 7.30
CA THR A 75 -4.83 7.56 7.40
C THR A 75 -4.13 8.91 7.57
N ARG A 76 -4.85 10.04 7.41
CA ARG A 76 -4.32 11.41 7.39
C ARG A 76 -4.90 12.32 8.48
N THR A 77 -5.81 11.80 9.30
CA THR A 77 -6.52 12.59 10.32
C THR A 77 -5.58 13.29 11.27
N ASP A 78 -4.55 12.59 11.77
CA ASP A 78 -3.61 13.13 12.74
C ASP A 78 -2.74 14.26 12.15
N GLU A 79 -2.39 14.16 10.86
CA GLU A 79 -1.60 15.18 10.16
C GLU A 79 -2.37 16.50 10.03
N LEU A 80 -3.69 16.42 9.84
CA LEU A 80 -4.55 17.60 9.71
C LEU A 80 -5.09 18.09 11.04
N ALA A 81 -4.90 17.35 12.14
CA ALA A 81 -5.38 17.77 13.46
C ALA A 81 -4.82 19.14 13.88
N VAL A 82 -3.56 19.41 13.52
CA VAL A 82 -2.85 20.65 13.87
C VAL A 82 -3.17 21.84 12.94
N THR A 83 -3.95 21.65 11.89
CA THR A 83 -4.32 22.75 10.97
C THR A 83 -5.53 23.51 11.51
N PRO A 84 -5.60 24.85 11.33
CA PRO A 84 -6.72 25.67 11.78
C PRO A 84 -7.94 25.60 10.86
N TRP A 85 -8.03 24.57 10.01
CA TRP A 85 -9.10 24.40 9.04
C TRP A 85 -10.37 23.85 9.67
N SER A 86 -11.54 24.26 9.10
CA SER A 86 -12.82 23.64 9.48
C SER A 86 -12.88 22.15 9.09
N ALA A 87 -13.84 21.43 9.65
CA ALA A 87 -14.06 20.02 9.30
C ALA A 87 -14.35 19.85 7.80
N GLU A 88 -15.13 20.77 7.21
CA GLU A 88 -15.48 20.76 5.79
C GLU A 88 -14.25 21.02 4.92
N GLN A 89 -13.39 21.98 5.31
CA GLN A 89 -12.15 22.25 4.60
C GLN A 89 -11.20 21.06 4.63
N LYS A 90 -11.06 20.40 5.78
CA LYS A 90 -10.27 19.16 5.91
C LYS A 90 -10.82 18.04 5.03
N ALA A 91 -12.13 17.84 5.05
CA ALA A 91 -12.79 16.80 4.24
C ALA A 91 -12.61 17.06 2.73
N ALA A 92 -12.83 18.30 2.27
CA ALA A 92 -12.62 18.67 0.88
C ALA A 92 -11.17 18.48 0.42
N PHE A 93 -10.21 18.88 1.25
CA PHE A 93 -8.78 18.69 0.98
C PHE A 93 -8.42 17.22 0.86
N LEU A 94 -8.87 16.38 1.80
CA LEU A 94 -8.59 14.93 1.79
C LEU A 94 -9.24 14.23 0.60
N ALA A 95 -10.46 14.63 0.21
CA ALA A 95 -11.11 14.11 -0.98
C ALA A 95 -10.31 14.44 -2.26
N MET A 96 -9.85 15.67 -2.39
CA MET A 96 -9.00 16.09 -3.51
C MET A 96 -7.67 15.30 -3.53
N GLN A 97 -7.03 15.14 -2.40
CA GLN A 97 -5.77 14.38 -2.28
C GLN A 97 -5.96 12.90 -2.63
N PHE A 98 -7.07 12.30 -2.19
CA PHE A 98 -7.42 10.93 -2.55
C PHE A 98 -7.59 10.78 -4.07
N GLN A 99 -8.34 11.67 -4.71
CA GLN A 99 -8.55 11.63 -6.16
C GLN A 99 -7.24 11.74 -6.92
N ALA A 100 -6.35 12.66 -6.51
CA ALA A 100 -5.04 12.82 -7.12
C ALA A 100 -4.16 11.56 -6.95
N GLN A 101 -4.14 10.95 -5.75
CA GLN A 101 -3.42 9.72 -5.48
C GLN A 101 -3.99 8.54 -6.31
N HIS A 102 -5.30 8.39 -6.34
CA HIS A 102 -5.98 7.32 -7.05
C HIS A 102 -5.71 7.39 -8.55
N ALA A 103 -5.87 8.56 -9.16
CA ALA A 103 -5.56 8.78 -10.58
C ALA A 103 -4.07 8.51 -10.89
N HIS A 104 -3.17 9.00 -10.02
CA HIS A 104 -1.73 8.75 -10.15
C HIS A 104 -1.41 7.25 -10.12
N TYR A 105 -1.97 6.52 -9.17
CA TYR A 105 -1.73 5.09 -9.06
C TYR A 105 -2.25 4.33 -10.28
N GLN A 106 -3.47 4.60 -10.73
CA GLN A 106 -4.03 3.96 -11.92
C GLN A 106 -3.18 4.20 -13.17
N GLN A 107 -2.66 5.42 -13.34
CA GLN A 107 -1.79 5.76 -14.46
C GLN A 107 -0.45 5.03 -14.41
N HIS A 108 0.15 4.87 -13.21
CA HIS A 108 1.51 4.36 -13.07
C HIS A 108 1.58 2.86 -12.82
N TYR A 109 0.48 2.23 -12.37
CA TYR A 109 0.39 0.80 -12.06
C TYR A 109 -0.78 0.10 -12.77
N PRO A 110 -0.86 0.16 -14.11
CA PRO A 110 -2.02 -0.36 -14.84
C PRO A 110 -2.17 -1.88 -14.74
N THR A 111 -1.14 -2.59 -14.28
CA THR A 111 -1.12 -4.06 -14.12
C THR A 111 -1.33 -4.50 -12.67
N ALA A 112 -1.52 -3.58 -11.75
CA ALA A 112 -1.70 -3.90 -10.35
C ALA A 112 -3.06 -4.56 -10.08
N ASP A 113 -3.08 -5.43 -9.07
CA ASP A 113 -4.32 -5.87 -8.46
C ASP A 113 -4.81 -4.80 -7.48
N TRP A 114 -5.98 -4.26 -7.75
CA TRP A 114 -6.67 -3.24 -6.97
C TRP A 114 -7.77 -3.91 -6.18
N LEU A 115 -7.55 -4.12 -4.89
CA LEU A 115 -8.44 -4.92 -4.08
C LEU A 115 -9.01 -4.12 -2.90
N VAL A 116 -10.33 -4.26 -2.70
CA VAL A 116 -10.96 -4.01 -1.40
C VAL A 116 -10.68 -5.20 -0.52
N THR A 117 -10.24 -4.95 0.71
CA THR A 117 -10.08 -5.97 1.75
C THR A 117 -11.34 -6.00 2.61
N MET A 118 -11.90 -7.17 2.78
CA MET A 118 -13.16 -7.41 3.49
C MET A 118 -12.95 -8.33 4.68
N ARG A 119 -13.87 -8.25 5.67
CA ARG A 119 -13.96 -9.19 6.78
C ARG A 119 -15.41 -9.33 7.21
N GLY A 120 -15.91 -10.56 7.25
CA GLY A 120 -17.32 -10.80 7.63
C GLY A 120 -18.34 -10.14 6.70
N GLY A 121 -17.99 -9.91 5.43
CA GLY A 121 -18.85 -9.24 4.44
C GLY A 121 -18.75 -7.71 4.46
N GLU A 122 -17.95 -7.11 5.35
CA GLU A 122 -17.76 -5.67 5.45
C GLU A 122 -16.44 -5.23 4.80
N ASP A 123 -16.46 -4.09 4.11
CA ASP A 123 -15.29 -3.44 3.54
C ASP A 123 -14.47 -2.79 4.66
N ILE A 124 -13.27 -3.29 4.93
CA ILE A 124 -12.43 -2.86 6.06
C ILE A 124 -11.10 -2.25 5.66
N GLY A 125 -10.71 -2.37 4.39
CA GLY A 125 -9.41 -1.89 3.93
C GLY A 125 -9.21 -1.97 2.44
N ARG A 126 -7.97 -1.75 2.02
CA ARG A 126 -7.53 -1.93 0.63
C ARG A 126 -6.16 -2.56 0.56
N LEU A 127 -5.89 -3.26 -0.53
CA LEU A 127 -4.59 -3.77 -0.92
C LEU A 127 -4.36 -3.48 -2.40
N TYR A 128 -3.27 -2.80 -2.73
CA TYR A 128 -2.82 -2.60 -4.11
C TYR A 128 -1.43 -3.21 -4.25
N VAL A 129 -1.30 -4.19 -5.14
CA VAL A 129 -0.06 -4.93 -5.34
C VAL A 129 0.19 -5.14 -6.83
N ASP A 130 1.40 -4.84 -7.28
CA ASP A 130 1.84 -5.12 -8.65
C ASP A 130 2.93 -6.19 -8.62
N ARG A 131 2.87 -7.12 -9.57
CA ARG A 131 3.78 -8.26 -9.64
C ARG A 131 4.67 -8.11 -10.88
N TRP A 132 5.73 -7.35 -10.73
CA TRP A 132 6.66 -7.12 -11.84
C TRP A 132 7.53 -8.36 -12.12
N PRO A 133 8.13 -8.45 -13.31
CA PRO A 133 9.05 -9.54 -13.64
C PRO A 133 10.21 -9.68 -12.63
N SER A 134 10.73 -8.55 -12.13
CA SER A 134 11.88 -8.51 -11.22
C SER A 134 11.52 -8.61 -9.74
N GLU A 135 10.35 -8.13 -9.33
CA GLU A 135 9.93 -8.07 -7.94
C GLU A 135 8.41 -7.89 -7.81
N HIS A 136 7.87 -8.17 -6.64
CA HIS A 136 6.53 -7.75 -6.28
C HIS A 136 6.59 -6.37 -5.59
N CYS A 137 5.63 -5.49 -5.86
CA CYS A 137 5.55 -4.17 -5.26
C CYS A 137 4.22 -4.01 -4.52
N VAL A 138 4.27 -3.79 -3.21
CA VAL A 138 3.10 -3.35 -2.45
C VAL A 138 3.00 -1.84 -2.63
N ILE A 139 1.99 -1.42 -3.40
CA ILE A 139 1.74 -0.02 -3.71
C ILE A 139 1.06 0.66 -2.53
N ASP A 140 0.04 -0.01 -1.98
CA ASP A 140 -0.73 0.51 -0.85
C ASP A 140 -1.40 -0.63 -0.07
N ILE A 141 -1.37 -0.54 1.24
CA ILE A 141 -2.09 -1.41 2.17
C ILE A 141 -2.60 -0.55 3.32
N ALA A 142 -3.91 -0.51 3.50
CA ALA A 142 -4.54 0.27 4.55
C ALA A 142 -5.79 -0.43 5.10
N PHE A 143 -6.05 -0.23 6.39
CA PHE A 143 -7.24 -0.69 7.10
C PHE A 143 -7.90 0.49 7.81
N LEU A 144 -9.22 0.42 7.97
CA LEU A 144 -9.96 1.34 8.83
C LEU A 144 -9.40 1.30 10.27
N PRO A 145 -9.47 2.41 11.03
CA PRO A 145 -8.87 2.53 12.37
C PRO A 145 -9.25 1.38 13.31
N GLU A 146 -10.51 0.97 13.32
CA GLU A 146 -11.07 -0.09 14.17
C GLU A 146 -10.52 -1.49 13.87
N HIS A 147 -9.90 -1.67 12.71
CA HIS A 147 -9.28 -2.93 12.29
C HIS A 147 -7.74 -2.91 12.37
N ARG A 148 -7.15 -1.77 12.74
CA ARG A 148 -5.69 -1.65 12.93
C ARG A 148 -5.25 -2.31 14.22
N GLY A 149 -3.96 -2.69 14.29
CA GLY A 149 -3.39 -3.30 15.50
C GLY A 149 -3.84 -4.73 15.81
N SER A 150 -4.78 -5.30 15.04
CA SER A 150 -5.36 -6.64 15.22
C SER A 150 -4.57 -7.77 14.52
N GLY A 151 -3.41 -7.45 13.93
CA GLY A 151 -2.57 -8.45 13.26
C GLY A 151 -2.88 -8.69 11.78
N LEU A 152 -4.00 -8.17 11.24
CA LEU A 152 -4.45 -8.39 9.86
C LEU A 152 -3.39 -8.03 8.81
N GLY A 153 -2.80 -6.82 8.94
CA GLY A 153 -1.74 -6.39 8.04
C GLY A 153 -0.50 -7.29 8.09
N GLY A 154 -0.18 -7.83 9.28
CA GLY A 154 0.92 -8.75 9.44
C GLY A 154 0.66 -10.13 8.83
N ALA A 155 -0.57 -10.64 8.92
CA ALA A 155 -0.99 -11.89 8.28
C ALA A 155 -0.90 -11.75 6.76
N LEU A 156 -1.54 -10.73 6.20
CA LEU A 156 -1.56 -10.47 4.77
C LEU A 156 -0.15 -10.24 4.19
N MET A 157 0.68 -9.44 4.86
CA MET A 157 2.06 -9.21 4.40
C MET A 157 2.90 -10.48 4.39
N ARG A 158 2.73 -11.40 5.35
CA ARG A 158 3.45 -12.70 5.32
C ARG A 158 3.03 -13.56 4.13
N ASP A 159 1.74 -13.60 3.80
CA ASP A 159 1.27 -14.34 2.63
C ASP A 159 1.83 -13.75 1.33
N LEU A 160 1.87 -12.43 1.21
CA LEU A 160 2.49 -11.76 0.06
C LEU A 160 4.00 -12.03 -0.03
N LEU A 161 4.70 -12.11 1.11
CA LEU A 161 6.13 -12.48 1.16
C LEU A 161 6.36 -13.93 0.75
N ASP A 162 5.49 -14.86 1.19
CA ASP A 162 5.57 -16.27 0.78
C ASP A 162 5.29 -16.40 -0.73
N GLU A 163 4.35 -15.63 -1.27
CA GLU A 163 4.08 -15.58 -2.71
C GLU A 163 5.32 -15.08 -3.48
N ALA A 164 5.96 -14.00 -3.02
CA ALA A 164 7.17 -13.48 -3.64
C ALA A 164 8.33 -14.48 -3.54
N ALA A 165 8.51 -15.12 -2.38
CA ALA A 165 9.50 -16.17 -2.18
C ALA A 165 9.30 -17.36 -3.11
N GLY A 166 8.06 -17.84 -3.21
CA GLY A 166 7.70 -18.93 -4.12
C GLY A 166 7.95 -18.62 -5.59
N ALA A 167 7.88 -17.34 -5.95
CA ALA A 167 8.24 -16.84 -7.27
C ALA A 167 9.75 -16.54 -7.45
N GLY A 168 10.56 -16.71 -6.40
CA GLY A 168 11.99 -16.35 -6.41
C GLY A 168 12.25 -14.85 -6.54
N LYS A 169 11.32 -14.01 -6.03
CA LYS A 169 11.33 -12.56 -6.22
C LYS A 169 11.52 -11.80 -4.91
N ALA A 170 12.08 -10.62 -5.01
CA ALA A 170 12.05 -9.64 -3.95
C ALA A 170 10.65 -9.02 -3.81
N MET A 171 10.42 -8.31 -2.69
CA MET A 171 9.26 -7.46 -2.50
C MET A 171 9.70 -6.07 -2.09
N SER A 172 9.11 -5.06 -2.70
CA SER A 172 9.35 -3.65 -2.37
C SER A 172 8.08 -2.98 -1.84
N ILE A 173 8.28 -1.97 -1.01
CA ILE A 173 7.22 -1.09 -0.52
C ILE A 173 7.79 0.31 -0.28
N HIS A 174 7.00 1.34 -0.58
CA HIS A 174 7.32 2.72 -0.23
C HIS A 174 6.54 3.12 1.01
N VAL A 175 7.25 3.57 2.03
CA VAL A 175 6.69 3.87 3.34
C VAL A 175 7.09 5.25 3.81
N GLU A 176 6.13 6.03 4.29
CA GLU A 176 6.45 7.28 4.99
C GLU A 176 7.28 7.01 6.25
N LYS A 177 8.30 7.82 6.49
CA LYS A 177 9.26 7.61 7.60
C LYS A 177 8.63 7.51 8.97
N PHE A 178 7.51 8.20 9.17
CA PHE A 178 6.77 8.19 10.45
C PHE A 178 5.57 7.25 10.47
N ASN A 179 5.43 6.39 9.44
CA ASN A 179 4.33 5.44 9.39
C ASN A 179 4.44 4.41 10.51
N PRO A 180 3.40 4.22 11.34
CA PRO A 180 3.39 3.21 12.40
C PRO A 180 3.72 1.79 11.93
N ALA A 181 3.44 1.45 10.66
CA ALA A 181 3.73 0.15 10.05
C ALA A 181 5.22 -0.11 9.83
N MET A 182 6.11 0.89 9.94
CA MET A 182 7.57 0.71 9.82
C MET A 182 8.11 -0.39 10.75
N ARG A 183 7.55 -0.51 11.97
CA ARG A 183 7.94 -1.59 12.91
C ARG A 183 7.55 -2.97 12.39
N LEU A 184 6.39 -3.08 11.73
CA LEU A 184 5.95 -4.32 11.10
C LEU A 184 6.88 -4.70 9.96
N TYR A 185 7.17 -3.79 9.05
CA TYR A 185 8.01 -4.09 7.88
C TYR A 185 9.42 -4.52 8.29
N ARG A 186 10.04 -3.84 9.26
CA ARG A 186 11.35 -4.25 9.80
C ARG A 186 11.31 -5.65 10.42
N ARG A 187 10.27 -5.99 11.20
CA ARG A 187 10.10 -7.34 11.77
C ARG A 187 9.89 -8.42 10.70
N LEU A 188 9.33 -8.05 9.55
CA LEU A 188 9.16 -8.96 8.41
C LEU A 188 10.42 -9.08 7.55
N GLY A 189 11.51 -8.37 7.89
CA GLY A 189 12.78 -8.46 7.20
C GLY A 189 12.97 -7.45 6.06
N PHE A 190 12.08 -6.45 5.94
CA PHE A 190 12.33 -5.34 5.03
C PHE A 190 13.47 -4.46 5.54
N VAL A 191 14.36 -4.08 4.65
CA VAL A 191 15.43 -3.12 4.91
C VAL A 191 15.24 -1.86 4.07
N THR A 192 15.61 -0.70 4.61
CA THR A 192 15.62 0.53 3.82
C THR A 192 16.73 0.45 2.80
N GLU A 193 16.39 0.59 1.53
CA GLU A 193 17.36 0.55 0.41
C GLU A 193 17.66 1.96 -0.11
N GLU A 194 16.65 2.84 -0.11
CA GLU A 194 16.80 4.21 -0.58
C GLU A 194 15.99 5.18 0.28
N ASP A 195 16.61 6.27 0.68
CA ASP A 195 15.95 7.42 1.30
C ASP A 195 15.43 8.36 0.20
N LYS A 196 14.12 8.49 0.11
CA LYS A 196 13.43 9.36 -0.86
C LYS A 196 12.86 10.63 -0.21
N GLY A 197 13.48 11.10 0.87
CA GLY A 197 13.06 12.27 1.63
C GLY A 197 11.91 11.97 2.59
N VAL A 198 10.65 12.17 2.20
CA VAL A 198 9.48 11.88 3.05
C VAL A 198 9.22 10.37 3.18
N TYR A 199 9.66 9.59 2.21
CA TYR A 199 9.46 8.14 2.12
C TYR A 199 10.77 7.39 2.10
N ASP A 200 10.76 6.16 2.61
CA ASP A 200 11.79 5.17 2.42
C ASP A 200 11.32 4.13 1.40
N LEU A 201 12.15 3.80 0.42
CA LEU A 201 12.00 2.55 -0.32
C LEU A 201 12.56 1.43 0.55
N MET A 202 11.70 0.52 0.95
CA MET A 202 12.09 -0.66 1.69
C MET A 202 11.97 -1.89 0.81
N ARG A 203 12.92 -2.83 0.95
CA ARG A 203 12.93 -4.07 0.19
C ARG A 203 13.18 -5.28 1.08
N TRP A 204 12.43 -6.33 0.78
CA TRP A 204 12.65 -7.67 1.29
C TRP A 204 13.17 -8.56 0.15
N ARG A 205 14.18 -9.39 0.43
CA ARG A 205 14.87 -10.19 -0.60
C ARG A 205 14.77 -11.69 -0.35
N GLY A 206 13.83 -12.18 0.40
CA GLY A 206 13.80 -13.59 0.78
C GLY A 206 15.05 -13.99 1.62
N THR A 207 14.93 -15.04 2.38
CA THR A 207 16.12 -15.73 2.88
C THR A 207 16.67 -16.53 1.70
N ALA A 208 17.86 -16.17 1.19
CA ALA A 208 18.59 -17.05 0.29
C ALA A 208 18.63 -18.43 0.97
N THR A 209 17.96 -19.42 0.37
CA THR A 209 18.15 -20.80 0.79
C THR A 209 19.62 -21.07 0.52
N SER A 210 20.43 -21.04 1.57
CA SER A 210 21.83 -21.45 1.50
C SER A 210 21.83 -22.90 1.03
N GLY A 211 22.02 -23.06 -0.29
CA GLY A 211 22.24 -24.36 -0.89
C GLY A 211 23.41 -25.00 -0.13
N HIS A 212 23.08 -25.99 0.65
CA HIS A 212 24.06 -26.87 1.29
C HIS A 212 24.81 -27.57 0.15
N GLN A 213 25.96 -27.00 -0.25
CA GLN A 213 26.88 -27.71 -1.10
C GLN A 213 27.37 -28.91 -0.30
N VAL A 214 26.75 -30.07 -0.53
CA VAL A 214 27.35 -31.34 -0.15
C VAL A 214 28.66 -31.46 -0.91
N LYS A 215 29.77 -31.16 -0.25
CA LYS A 215 31.07 -31.57 -0.71
C LYS A 215 31.08 -33.10 -0.62
N THR A 216 30.91 -33.75 -1.75
CA THR A 216 31.31 -35.13 -1.93
C THR A 216 32.85 -35.20 -1.91
N ALA A 217 33.40 -35.87 -0.92
CA ALA A 217 34.80 -36.24 -0.83
C ALA A 217 35.08 -37.45 -1.76
#